data_2f45368a18e70dd59b0ab292a8dcd6cc
#
_entry.id   2f45368a18e70dd59b0ab292a8dcd6cc
#
_cell.length_a   1.000
_cell.length_b   1.000
_cell.length_c   1.000
_cell.angle_alpha   90.00
_cell.angle_beta   90.00
_cell.angle_gamma   90.00
#
_symmetry.space_group_name_H-M   'P 1'
#
loop_
_entity.id
_entity.type
_entity.pdbx_description
1 polymer ?
#
loop_
_entity_poly.entity_id
_entity_poly.type
_entity_poly.pdbx_seq_one_letter_code
_entity_poly.pdbx_strand_id
1 'polypeptide(L)'
;MRGIGARPVPRGWLAAALVTAAVLASGCGGGAPTPARSPTPPAAMPPAATPAAAAPTGVGRPDHVVVAIFENKDYAQIAGSAQAPYLNALMARGAVLTNSRGIAHPSQPNYLALFSGSTQGITDNRCFAPLANRPNLGRQLLDAGLMFRGYAEELPTAGYRGCTSGGYAAKHNPWVHFADLPAAVNQPFRAFPTDYATLPTVAFVVPNLCNAMHDCSVSTGDGWARAHLDPYLRWAVTHNSLLVVTFDENDGRAGNRILTVAAGARVTPGHIDEPADHYRILRTIENLYQLPALGEAADRSPLAGLWN
;
A
#
# COMPACT_ATOMS: atom_id res chain seq x y z
N MET A 1 18.28 -48.09 37.30
CA MET A 1 19.46 -48.92 36.86
C MET A 1 19.63 -48.77 35.36
N ARG A 2 20.84 -48.42 34.94
CA ARG A 2 21.45 -48.42 33.58
C ARG A 2 20.87 -47.36 32.63
N GLY A 3 21.66 -46.53 31.97
CA GLY A 3 23.12 -46.38 31.88
C GLY A 3 23.40 -45.33 30.76
N ILE A 4 24.35 -44.55 31.06
CA ILE A 4 24.98 -43.43 30.35
C ILE A 4 25.53 -43.86 28.98
N GLY A 5 25.41 -43.01 27.96
CA GLY A 5 26.08 -43.18 26.70
C GLY A 5 26.38 -41.86 26.02
N ALA A 6 27.44 -41.19 26.43
CA ALA A 6 28.10 -40.09 25.74
C ALA A 6 28.91 -40.61 24.55
N ARG A 7 28.92 -39.93 23.41
CA ARG A 7 29.90 -40.14 22.33
C ARG A 7 30.52 -38.82 21.89
N PRO A 8 31.78 -38.84 21.44
CA PRO A 8 32.69 -37.71 21.48
C PRO A 8 32.78 -36.94 20.13
N VAL A 9 33.28 -35.69 20.29
CA VAL A 9 33.68 -34.74 19.22
C VAL A 9 35.06 -35.17 18.64
N PRO A 10 35.30 -35.08 17.33
CA PRO A 10 36.67 -35.05 16.79
C PRO A 10 37.13 -33.59 16.56
N ARG A 11 38.34 -33.35 17.07
CA ARG A 11 39.15 -32.16 16.86
C ARG A 11 39.96 -32.27 15.57
N GLY A 12 40.15 -31.10 14.92
CA GLY A 12 41.42 -30.73 14.33
C GLY A 12 41.56 -30.92 12.85
N TRP A 13 41.90 -29.79 12.17
CA TRP A 13 43.06 -29.67 11.30
C TRP A 13 43.32 -28.19 11.03
N LEU A 14 44.46 -27.74 11.54
CA LEU A 14 45.15 -26.51 11.17
C LEU A 14 45.84 -26.73 9.80
N ALA A 15 45.74 -25.78 8.90
CA ALA A 15 46.66 -25.71 7.75
C ALA A 15 47.19 -24.26 7.61
N ALA A 16 48.49 -24.20 7.54
CA ALA A 16 49.36 -23.06 7.64
C ALA A 16 49.38 -22.17 6.35
N ALA A 17 49.68 -20.91 6.58
CA ALA A 17 49.96 -19.90 5.58
C ALA A 17 51.35 -20.13 4.93
N LEU A 18 51.46 -19.91 3.63
CA LEU A 18 52.71 -19.71 2.89
C LEU A 18 52.73 -18.32 2.28
N VAL A 19 53.67 -17.53 2.76
CA VAL A 19 54.05 -16.21 2.22
C VAL A 19 55.06 -16.47 1.11
N THR A 20 54.85 -15.95 -0.09
CA THR A 20 55.89 -15.86 -1.13
C THR A 20 56.12 -14.40 -1.50
N ALA A 21 57.28 -13.95 -1.20
CA ALA A 21 57.83 -12.67 -1.62
C ALA A 21 58.30 -12.75 -3.08
N ALA A 22 58.02 -11.76 -3.91
CA ALA A 22 58.59 -11.62 -5.23
C ALA A 22 59.26 -10.25 -5.38
N VAL A 23 60.44 -10.33 -5.95
CA VAL A 23 61.55 -9.41 -6.09
C VAL A 23 61.22 -8.29 -7.08
N LEU A 24 61.69 -7.07 -6.74
CA LEU A 24 61.77 -5.90 -7.59
C LEU A 24 62.81 -6.09 -8.70
N ALA A 25 62.43 -5.82 -9.94
CA ALA A 25 63.39 -5.57 -11.02
C ALA A 25 63.10 -4.21 -11.64
N SER A 26 64.05 -3.28 -11.50
CA SER A 26 64.09 -1.98 -12.16
C SER A 26 64.53 -2.15 -13.61
N GLY A 27 63.74 -1.60 -14.54
CA GLY A 27 64.12 -1.51 -15.95
C GLY A 27 63.82 -0.10 -16.48
N CYS A 28 64.89 0.64 -16.80
CA CYS A 28 64.84 1.90 -17.55
C CYS A 28 64.56 1.64 -19.02
N GLY A 29 63.78 2.45 -19.69
CA GLY A 29 63.84 2.53 -21.15
C GLY A 29 62.62 3.10 -21.85
N GLY A 30 62.78 4.25 -22.45
CA GLY A 30 62.19 4.64 -23.71
C GLY A 30 60.78 5.27 -23.70
N GLY A 31 60.77 6.59 -23.79
CA GLY A 31 59.52 7.33 -24.08
C GLY A 31 59.08 7.15 -25.53
N ALA A 32 57.83 6.80 -25.72
CA ALA A 32 57.12 6.91 -26.99
C ALA A 32 56.07 8.03 -26.90
N PRO A 33 55.79 8.81 -27.96
CA PRO A 33 54.88 9.94 -27.91
C PRO A 33 53.44 9.49 -27.76
N THR A 34 52.74 10.15 -26.86
CA THR A 34 51.32 9.96 -26.60
C THR A 34 50.49 10.42 -27.80
N PRO A 35 49.59 9.59 -28.36
CA PRO A 35 48.66 10.08 -29.37
C PRO A 35 47.65 11.06 -28.77
N ALA A 36 47.41 12.16 -29.46
CA ALA A 36 46.44 13.18 -29.11
C ALA A 36 45.04 12.57 -29.02
N ARG A 37 44.37 12.74 -27.88
CA ARG A 37 42.95 12.41 -27.69
C ARG A 37 42.09 13.28 -28.57
N SER A 38 41.36 12.67 -29.48
CA SER A 38 40.26 13.34 -30.19
C SER A 38 39.17 13.77 -29.20
N PRO A 39 38.54 14.95 -29.38
CA PRO A 39 37.47 15.38 -28.51
C PRO A 39 36.24 14.44 -28.64
N THR A 40 35.78 13.91 -27.52
CA THR A 40 34.52 13.15 -27.44
C THR A 40 33.36 14.08 -27.77
N PRO A 41 32.44 13.72 -28.68
CA PRO A 41 31.28 14.53 -28.94
C PRO A 41 30.42 14.64 -27.65
N PRO A 42 29.74 15.78 -27.44
CA PRO A 42 28.86 15.96 -26.28
C PRO A 42 27.77 14.90 -26.28
N ALA A 43 27.52 14.29 -25.11
CA ALA A 43 26.47 13.31 -24.91
C ALA A 43 25.12 13.94 -25.30
N ALA A 44 24.36 13.23 -26.13
CA ALA A 44 23.02 13.63 -26.52
C ALA A 44 22.14 13.78 -25.26
N MET A 45 21.48 14.94 -25.13
CA MET A 45 20.47 15.14 -24.09
C MET A 45 19.38 14.07 -24.20
N PRO A 46 18.91 13.49 -23.09
CA PRO A 46 17.77 12.60 -23.12
C PRO A 46 16.55 13.34 -23.70
N PRO A 47 15.69 12.66 -24.45
CA PRO A 47 14.49 13.29 -25.02
C PRO A 47 13.65 13.87 -23.88
N ALA A 48 13.14 15.07 -24.07
CA ALA A 48 12.25 15.74 -23.13
C ALA A 48 11.07 14.83 -22.83
N ALA A 49 10.76 14.65 -21.55
CA ALA A 49 9.62 13.87 -21.11
C ALA A 49 8.36 14.39 -21.79
N THR A 50 7.61 13.51 -22.43
CA THR A 50 6.32 13.82 -23.02
C THR A 50 5.42 14.43 -21.94
N PRO A 51 4.74 15.57 -22.16
CA PRO A 51 3.83 16.12 -21.16
C PRO A 51 2.77 15.09 -20.81
N ALA A 52 2.58 14.85 -19.51
CA ALA A 52 1.50 14.01 -19.01
C ALA A 52 0.18 14.51 -19.61
N ALA A 53 -0.65 13.60 -20.09
CA ALA A 53 -1.96 13.92 -20.63
C ALA A 53 -2.73 14.78 -19.61
N ALA A 54 -3.29 15.89 -20.07
CA ALA A 54 -4.06 16.80 -19.24
C ALA A 54 -5.19 16.02 -18.56
N ALA A 55 -5.33 16.21 -17.24
CA ALA A 55 -6.43 15.64 -16.48
C ALA A 55 -7.78 16.08 -17.07
N PRO A 56 -8.83 15.25 -16.99
CA PRO A 56 -10.15 15.66 -17.42
C PRO A 56 -10.55 16.94 -16.70
N THR A 57 -10.85 17.97 -17.47
CA THR A 57 -11.32 19.26 -16.96
C THR A 57 -12.68 19.06 -16.30
N GLY A 58 -12.73 19.15 -14.96
CA GLY A 58 -13.99 19.11 -14.23
C GLY A 58 -13.93 18.58 -12.78
N VAL A 59 -12.98 17.71 -12.45
CA VAL A 59 -12.88 17.16 -11.10
C VAL A 59 -11.80 17.89 -10.31
N GLY A 60 -12.19 18.67 -9.32
CA GLY A 60 -11.22 19.28 -8.42
C GLY A 60 -10.49 18.17 -7.63
N ARG A 61 -9.17 18.26 -7.58
CA ARG A 61 -8.32 17.36 -6.79
C ARG A 61 -8.75 17.43 -5.31
N PRO A 62 -9.04 16.31 -4.64
CA PRO A 62 -9.33 16.34 -3.20
C PRO A 62 -8.08 16.74 -2.42
N ASP A 63 -8.29 17.46 -1.31
CA ASP A 63 -7.21 17.84 -0.42
C ASP A 63 -6.70 16.62 0.36
N HIS A 64 -7.63 15.75 0.79
CA HIS A 64 -7.33 14.51 1.50
C HIS A 64 -8.19 13.34 0.99
N VAL A 65 -7.57 12.19 0.82
CA VAL A 65 -8.25 10.90 0.60
C VAL A 65 -7.88 9.96 1.73
N VAL A 66 -8.88 9.51 2.50
CA VAL A 66 -8.71 8.44 3.50
C VAL A 66 -9.26 7.15 2.92
N VAL A 67 -8.43 6.10 2.87
CA VAL A 67 -8.82 4.75 2.46
C VAL A 67 -8.79 3.84 3.68
N ALA A 68 -9.95 3.41 4.15
CA ALA A 68 -10.08 2.46 5.25
C ALA A 68 -10.33 1.05 4.70
N ILE A 69 -9.56 0.06 5.16
CA ILE A 69 -9.58 -1.29 4.63
C ILE A 69 -9.97 -2.25 5.75
N PHE A 70 -11.05 -3.02 5.51
CA PHE A 70 -11.58 -4.06 6.38
C PHE A 70 -11.32 -5.46 5.79
N GLU A 71 -11.68 -6.50 6.52
CA GLU A 71 -11.22 -7.86 6.28
C GLU A 71 -12.35 -8.88 6.09
N ASN A 72 -12.15 -9.74 5.07
CA ASN A 72 -12.78 -11.05 4.96
C ASN A 72 -14.31 -11.05 5.06
N LYS A 73 -15.01 -10.06 4.46
CA LYS A 73 -16.48 -10.07 4.45
C LYS A 73 -17.04 -9.94 3.04
N ASP A 74 -17.89 -10.89 2.68
CA ASP A 74 -18.69 -10.81 1.46
C ASP A 74 -19.64 -9.59 1.51
N TYR A 75 -19.86 -8.99 0.36
CA TYR A 75 -20.80 -7.88 0.20
C TYR A 75 -22.13 -8.11 0.92
N ALA A 76 -22.70 -9.32 0.80
CA ALA A 76 -23.99 -9.65 1.40
C ALA A 76 -23.97 -9.78 2.93
N GLN A 77 -22.78 -9.90 3.54
CA GLN A 77 -22.65 -9.91 4.99
C GLN A 77 -22.73 -8.51 5.59
N ILE A 78 -22.54 -7.47 4.76
CA ILE A 78 -22.55 -6.07 5.16
C ILE A 78 -23.80 -5.37 4.64
N ALA A 79 -24.08 -5.46 3.33
CA ALA A 79 -25.20 -4.80 2.71
C ALA A 79 -26.54 -5.34 3.24
N GLY A 80 -27.35 -4.44 3.85
CA GLY A 80 -28.62 -4.80 4.48
C GLY A 80 -28.53 -5.52 5.82
N SER A 81 -27.33 -5.76 6.34
CA SER A 81 -27.11 -6.46 7.61
C SER A 81 -27.47 -5.56 8.81
N ALA A 82 -28.25 -6.10 9.73
CA ALA A 82 -28.51 -5.44 11.03
C ALA A 82 -27.26 -5.33 11.91
N GLN A 83 -26.19 -6.09 11.60
CA GLN A 83 -24.91 -6.02 12.30
C GLN A 83 -24.00 -4.91 11.77
N ALA A 84 -24.36 -4.26 10.65
CA ALA A 84 -23.59 -3.19 10.03
C ALA A 84 -24.39 -1.88 9.86
N PRO A 85 -25.02 -1.35 10.90
CA PRO A 85 -25.90 -0.18 10.77
C PRO A 85 -25.16 1.07 10.28
N TYR A 86 -23.92 1.28 10.71
CA TYR A 86 -23.12 2.43 10.26
C TYR A 86 -22.69 2.29 8.80
N LEU A 87 -22.15 1.12 8.40
CA LEU A 87 -21.75 0.90 7.01
C LEU A 87 -22.94 1.00 6.06
N ASN A 88 -24.13 0.51 6.44
CA ASN A 88 -25.34 0.70 5.65
C ASN A 88 -25.77 2.18 5.57
N ALA A 89 -25.63 2.95 6.64
CA ALA A 89 -25.87 4.39 6.61
C ALA A 89 -24.82 5.12 5.74
N LEU A 90 -23.57 4.64 5.72
CA LEU A 90 -22.53 5.14 4.84
C LEU A 90 -22.87 4.85 3.37
N MET A 91 -23.30 3.62 3.05
CA MET A 91 -23.76 3.23 1.70
C MET A 91 -24.90 4.15 1.21
N ALA A 92 -25.84 4.49 2.07
CA ALA A 92 -26.95 5.38 1.72
C ALA A 92 -26.53 6.84 1.44
N ARG A 93 -25.35 7.25 1.93
CA ARG A 93 -24.81 8.61 1.77
C ARG A 93 -23.66 8.69 0.75
N GLY A 94 -23.23 7.58 0.20
CA GLY A 94 -22.06 7.48 -0.68
C GLY A 94 -22.36 6.84 -2.02
N ALA A 95 -21.36 6.79 -2.86
CA ALA A 95 -21.32 6.01 -4.09
C ALA A 95 -20.86 4.58 -3.76
N VAL A 96 -21.75 3.62 -3.98
CA VAL A 96 -21.53 2.20 -3.68
C VAL A 96 -21.16 1.46 -4.96
N LEU A 97 -19.98 0.83 -4.97
CA LEU A 97 -19.56 -0.03 -6.06
C LEU A 97 -20.17 -1.43 -5.86
N THR A 98 -21.27 -1.69 -6.54
CA THR A 98 -22.07 -2.92 -6.32
C THR A 98 -21.42 -4.16 -6.93
N ASN A 99 -20.45 -3.98 -7.84
CA ASN A 99 -19.70 -5.05 -8.49
C ASN A 99 -18.18 -4.94 -8.19
N SER A 100 -17.84 -4.67 -6.93
CA SER A 100 -16.45 -4.64 -6.46
C SER A 100 -15.98 -6.03 -6.02
N ARG A 101 -14.73 -6.38 -6.32
CA ARG A 101 -14.15 -7.71 -6.05
C ARG A 101 -12.74 -7.60 -5.52
N GLY A 102 -12.36 -8.49 -4.60
CA GLY A 102 -10.97 -8.75 -4.25
C GLY A 102 -10.25 -9.40 -5.44
N ILE A 103 -8.92 -9.27 -5.48
CA ILE A 103 -8.07 -9.82 -6.55
C ILE A 103 -7.78 -11.30 -6.33
N ALA A 104 -7.55 -11.70 -5.08
CA ALA A 104 -7.08 -13.03 -4.72
C ALA A 104 -7.55 -13.44 -3.32
N HIS A 105 -7.19 -14.66 -2.93
CA HIS A 105 -7.11 -15.17 -1.58
C HIS A 105 -5.68 -15.72 -1.35
N PRO A 106 -5.10 -15.51 -0.16
CA PRO A 106 -5.59 -14.79 1.01
C PRO A 106 -5.33 -13.26 0.94
N SER A 107 -5.48 -12.56 2.07
CA SER A 107 -5.51 -11.10 2.21
C SER A 107 -4.32 -10.35 1.60
N GLN A 108 -3.08 -10.73 1.94
CA GLN A 108 -1.87 -9.93 1.65
C GLN A 108 -1.70 -9.52 0.18
N PRO A 109 -1.93 -10.39 -0.83
CA PRO A 109 -1.93 -9.99 -2.24
C PRO A 109 -2.86 -8.84 -2.58
N ASN A 110 -4.03 -8.75 -1.95
CA ASN A 110 -5.02 -7.71 -2.19
C ASN A 110 -4.54 -6.34 -1.72
N TYR A 111 -3.93 -6.28 -0.53
CA TYR A 111 -3.31 -5.06 -0.03
C TYR A 111 -2.18 -4.56 -0.93
N LEU A 112 -1.32 -5.48 -1.41
CA LEU A 112 -0.25 -5.13 -2.34
C LEU A 112 -0.81 -4.64 -3.68
N ALA A 113 -1.85 -5.29 -4.20
CA ALA A 113 -2.54 -4.90 -5.43
C ALA A 113 -3.09 -3.46 -5.32
N LEU A 114 -3.80 -3.15 -4.23
CA LEU A 114 -4.36 -1.82 -3.97
C LEU A 114 -3.27 -0.73 -3.84
N PHE A 115 -2.09 -1.08 -3.36
CA PHE A 115 -1.03 -0.11 -3.06
C PHE A 115 0.04 0.02 -4.16
N SER A 116 0.17 -0.99 -5.03
CA SER A 116 1.26 -1.01 -6.02
C SER A 116 0.85 -1.45 -7.42
N GLY A 117 -0.43 -1.69 -7.65
CA GLY A 117 -0.91 -2.21 -8.93
C GLY A 117 -0.43 -3.63 -9.24
N SER A 118 0.06 -4.35 -8.24
CA SER A 118 0.58 -5.71 -8.41
C SER A 118 0.55 -6.47 -7.09
N THR A 119 0.27 -7.77 -7.12
CA THR A 119 0.46 -8.65 -5.97
C THR A 119 1.94 -8.85 -5.62
N GLN A 120 2.87 -8.32 -6.42
CA GLN A 120 4.32 -8.47 -6.30
C GLN A 120 4.80 -9.94 -6.35
N GLY A 121 3.97 -10.85 -6.89
CA GLY A 121 4.22 -12.30 -6.91
C GLY A 121 3.97 -12.97 -5.56
N ILE A 122 3.41 -12.25 -4.59
CA ILE A 122 3.02 -12.80 -3.29
C ILE A 122 1.65 -13.49 -3.45
N THR A 123 1.55 -14.70 -2.91
CA THR A 123 0.35 -15.57 -3.02
C THR A 123 -0.11 -16.10 -1.66
N ASP A 124 0.47 -15.61 -0.57
CA ASP A 124 0.17 -16.04 0.78
C ASP A 124 0.32 -14.90 1.81
N ASN A 125 0.04 -15.20 3.09
CA ASN A 125 0.12 -14.26 4.20
C ASN A 125 1.43 -14.35 5.00
N ARG A 126 2.47 -14.99 4.44
CA ARG A 126 3.76 -15.09 5.13
C ARG A 126 4.44 -13.74 5.22
N CYS A 127 5.05 -13.48 6.36
CA CYS A 127 5.90 -12.32 6.52
C CYS A 127 7.16 -12.45 5.66
N PHE A 128 7.54 -11.38 4.97
CA PHE A 128 8.72 -11.35 4.10
C PHE A 128 9.50 -10.04 4.29
N ALA A 129 10.75 -10.05 3.86
CA ALA A 129 11.60 -8.86 3.88
C ALA A 129 11.06 -7.79 2.91
N PRO A 130 11.15 -6.50 3.24
CA PRO A 130 10.66 -5.44 2.37
C PRO A 130 11.26 -5.50 0.96
N LEU A 131 10.41 -5.30 -0.02
CA LEU A 131 10.73 -5.31 -1.44
C LEU A 131 11.54 -4.05 -1.80
N ALA A 132 12.69 -4.25 -2.43
CA ALA A 132 13.52 -3.14 -2.92
C ALA A 132 13.12 -2.76 -4.35
N ASN A 133 13.17 -1.47 -4.65
CA ASN A 133 12.97 -0.91 -6.00
C ASN A 133 11.67 -1.38 -6.68
N ARG A 134 10.58 -1.42 -5.91
CA ARG A 134 9.25 -1.74 -6.44
C ARG A 134 8.37 -0.49 -6.44
N PRO A 135 7.81 -0.11 -7.60
CA PRO A 135 6.88 1.01 -7.69
C PRO A 135 5.69 0.83 -6.73
N ASN A 136 5.27 1.92 -6.09
CA ASN A 136 4.16 1.93 -5.16
C ASN A 136 3.56 3.34 -5.02
N LEU A 137 2.30 3.42 -4.63
CA LEU A 137 1.55 4.68 -4.49
C LEU A 137 2.21 5.65 -3.50
N GLY A 138 2.74 5.13 -2.38
CA GLY A 138 3.39 5.97 -1.39
C GLY A 138 4.60 6.69 -1.97
N ARG A 139 5.45 5.99 -2.73
CA ARG A 139 6.61 6.58 -3.40
C ARG A 139 6.20 7.60 -4.46
N GLN A 140 5.21 7.26 -5.30
CA GLN A 140 4.69 8.19 -6.32
C GLN A 140 4.20 9.51 -5.71
N LEU A 141 3.42 9.42 -4.62
CA LEU A 141 2.94 10.62 -3.93
C LEU A 141 4.10 11.47 -3.43
N LEU A 142 5.08 10.86 -2.75
CA LEU A 142 6.24 11.58 -2.23
C LEU A 142 7.07 12.21 -3.36
N ASP A 143 7.28 11.53 -4.47
CA ASP A 143 8.01 12.04 -5.62
C ASP A 143 7.28 13.20 -6.32
N ALA A 144 5.96 13.21 -6.26
CA ALA A 144 5.12 14.30 -6.74
C ALA A 144 5.02 15.49 -5.75
N GLY A 145 5.77 15.47 -4.64
CA GLY A 145 5.71 16.49 -3.60
C GLY A 145 4.44 16.43 -2.76
N LEU A 146 3.74 15.29 -2.76
CA LEU A 146 2.54 15.04 -2.00
C LEU A 146 2.85 14.22 -0.75
N MET A 147 1.89 14.13 0.16
CA MET A 147 2.06 13.39 1.40
C MET A 147 1.29 12.07 1.39
N PHE A 148 1.95 11.01 1.85
CA PHE A 148 1.35 9.72 2.16
C PHE A 148 1.61 9.32 3.60
N ARG A 149 0.63 8.73 4.28
CA ARG A 149 0.80 8.01 5.55
C ARG A 149 -0.14 6.82 5.63
N GLY A 150 0.37 5.72 6.17
CA GLY A 150 -0.42 4.59 6.61
C GLY A 150 -0.57 4.62 8.13
N TYR A 151 -1.80 4.46 8.60
CA TYR A 151 -2.15 4.42 10.02
C TYR A 151 -2.67 3.03 10.35
N ALA A 152 -1.93 2.31 11.19
CA ALA A 152 -2.30 0.95 11.61
C ALA A 152 -2.64 0.93 13.10
N GLU A 153 -3.81 0.36 13.43
CA GLU A 153 -4.20 0.19 14.82
C GLU A 153 -3.32 -0.86 15.49
N GLU A 154 -2.97 -0.62 16.75
CA GLU A 154 -2.02 -1.40 17.54
C GLU A 154 -0.59 -1.52 16.96
N LEU A 155 -0.25 -0.69 15.98
CA LEU A 155 1.16 -0.54 15.61
C LEU A 155 1.94 -0.02 16.84
N PRO A 156 2.99 -0.73 17.32
CA PRO A 156 3.64 -0.39 18.59
C PRO A 156 4.27 1.00 18.60
N THR A 157 5.01 1.30 17.53
CA THR A 157 5.72 2.58 17.35
C THR A 157 5.73 2.97 15.89
N ALA A 158 5.88 4.26 15.61
CA ALA A 158 6.08 4.74 14.24
C ALA A 158 7.29 4.04 13.59
N GLY A 159 7.14 3.64 12.33
CA GLY A 159 8.18 2.96 11.58
C GLY A 159 8.37 1.47 11.90
N TYR A 160 7.59 0.88 12.80
CA TYR A 160 7.68 -0.55 13.10
C TYR A 160 7.45 -1.41 11.84
N ARG A 161 8.32 -2.42 11.65
CA ARG A 161 8.29 -3.33 10.49
C ARG A 161 8.24 -4.81 10.88
N GLY A 162 7.95 -5.12 12.16
CA GLY A 162 7.74 -6.50 12.60
C GLY A 162 6.44 -7.07 12.01
N CYS A 163 6.36 -8.40 11.96
CA CYS A 163 5.26 -9.10 11.30
C CYS A 163 3.94 -8.98 12.06
N THR A 164 3.99 -8.99 13.39
CA THR A 164 2.82 -8.93 14.27
C THR A 164 3.16 -8.22 15.58
N SER A 165 2.15 -7.64 16.22
CA SER A 165 2.23 -7.12 17.59
C SER A 165 0.81 -6.88 18.10
N GLY A 166 0.38 -7.63 19.14
CA GLY A 166 -1.02 -7.61 19.56
C GLY A 166 -1.95 -7.93 18.38
N GLY A 167 -2.93 -7.09 18.14
CA GLY A 167 -3.82 -7.19 16.98
C GLY A 167 -3.29 -6.57 15.69
N TYR A 168 -2.06 -6.02 15.67
CA TYR A 168 -1.42 -5.55 14.44
C TYR A 168 -0.88 -6.71 13.62
N ALA A 169 -1.09 -6.69 12.31
CA ALA A 169 -0.51 -7.63 11.35
C ALA A 169 0.05 -6.90 10.13
N ALA A 170 1.36 -7.06 9.85
CA ALA A 170 2.03 -6.41 8.72
C ALA A 170 1.41 -6.78 7.37
N LYS A 171 0.87 -8.00 7.23
CA LYS A 171 0.21 -8.49 6.01
C LYS A 171 -0.95 -7.59 5.54
N HIS A 172 -1.53 -6.80 6.44
CA HIS A 172 -2.62 -5.85 6.14
C HIS A 172 -2.11 -4.41 5.92
N ASN A 173 -0.82 -4.17 6.05
CA ASN A 173 -0.22 -2.84 5.98
C ASN A 173 0.75 -2.76 4.80
N PRO A 174 0.29 -2.56 3.55
CA PRO A 174 1.11 -2.76 2.36
C PRO A 174 2.36 -1.86 2.32
N TRP A 175 2.29 -0.66 2.84
CA TRP A 175 3.42 0.29 2.83
C TRP A 175 4.66 -0.18 3.58
N VAL A 176 4.54 -1.09 4.57
CA VAL A 176 5.69 -1.61 5.30
C VAL A 176 6.53 -2.59 4.47
N HIS A 177 5.93 -3.09 3.39
CA HIS A 177 6.57 -4.06 2.49
C HIS A 177 7.41 -3.42 1.39
N PHE A 178 7.52 -2.09 1.34
CA PHE A 178 8.35 -1.37 0.37
C PHE A 178 9.53 -0.70 1.07
N ALA A 179 10.76 -1.07 0.65
CA ALA A 179 11.99 -0.64 1.32
C ALA A 179 12.32 0.83 1.08
N ASP A 180 11.82 1.41 -0.01
CA ASP A 180 12.05 2.79 -0.45
C ASP A 180 11.16 3.83 0.26
N LEU A 181 10.24 3.38 1.11
CA LEU A 181 9.40 4.28 1.89
C LEU A 181 10.06 4.65 3.24
N PRO A 182 10.09 5.94 3.58
CA PRO A 182 10.59 6.38 4.87
C PRO A 182 9.81 5.76 6.04
N ALA A 183 10.48 5.45 7.14
CA ALA A 183 9.84 4.92 8.34
C ALA A 183 8.70 5.83 8.85
N ALA A 184 8.83 7.14 8.65
CA ALA A 184 7.84 8.14 9.08
C ALA A 184 6.46 8.02 8.40
N VAL A 185 6.33 7.28 7.28
CA VAL A 185 5.00 7.07 6.66
C VAL A 185 4.18 6.03 7.41
N ASN A 186 4.81 5.17 8.22
CA ASN A 186 4.15 4.12 8.98
C ASN A 186 3.86 4.59 10.41
N GLN A 187 2.60 4.91 10.69
CA GLN A 187 2.16 5.52 11.93
C GLN A 187 1.18 4.63 12.70
N PRO A 188 1.23 4.60 14.04
CA PRO A 188 0.18 3.98 14.82
C PRO A 188 -1.12 4.79 14.66
N PHE A 189 -2.27 4.10 14.62
CA PHE A 189 -3.57 4.78 14.42
C PHE A 189 -3.87 5.85 15.50
N ARG A 190 -3.35 5.72 16.71
CA ARG A 190 -3.45 6.79 17.73
C ARG A 190 -2.83 8.13 17.31
N ALA A 191 -2.01 8.15 16.26
CA ALA A 191 -1.45 9.36 15.66
C ALA A 191 -2.30 9.89 14.49
N PHE A 192 -3.44 9.27 14.18
CA PHE A 192 -4.39 9.80 13.21
C PHE A 192 -4.93 11.14 13.70
N PRO A 193 -4.81 12.22 12.91
CA PRO A 193 -5.14 13.56 13.39
C PRO A 193 -6.60 13.71 13.79
N THR A 194 -6.86 14.47 14.82
CA THR A 194 -8.21 14.98 15.16
C THR A 194 -8.51 16.30 14.46
N ASP A 195 -7.48 17.07 14.14
CA ASP A 195 -7.55 18.18 13.18
C ASP A 195 -7.30 17.63 11.78
N TYR A 196 -8.37 17.32 11.06
CA TYR A 196 -8.31 16.65 9.76
C TYR A 196 -7.68 17.50 8.65
N ALA A 197 -7.55 18.82 8.81
CA ALA A 197 -6.82 19.67 7.89
C ALA A 197 -5.30 19.36 7.86
N THR A 198 -4.80 18.63 8.86
CA THR A 198 -3.40 18.22 8.95
C THR A 198 -3.12 16.81 8.39
N LEU A 199 -4.14 16.15 7.84
CA LEU A 199 -3.99 14.85 7.21
C LEU A 199 -3.02 14.91 6.01
N PRO A 200 -2.35 13.80 5.65
CA PRO A 200 -1.64 13.70 4.39
C PRO A 200 -2.60 13.76 3.21
N THR A 201 -2.06 13.99 2.02
CA THR A 201 -2.83 13.95 0.76
C THR A 201 -3.58 12.62 0.61
N VAL A 202 -2.90 11.50 0.88
CA VAL A 202 -3.52 10.18 0.93
C VAL A 202 -3.15 9.48 2.25
N ALA A 203 -4.16 9.03 2.98
CA ALA A 203 -4.03 8.24 4.19
C ALA A 203 -4.64 6.85 4.00
N PHE A 204 -3.90 5.80 4.28
CA PHE A 204 -4.47 4.47 4.46
C PHE A 204 -4.69 4.20 5.94
N VAL A 205 -5.83 3.63 6.28
CA VAL A 205 -6.24 3.32 7.65
C VAL A 205 -6.59 1.84 7.73
N VAL A 206 -5.90 1.12 8.61
CA VAL A 206 -6.12 -0.30 8.82
C VAL A 206 -6.38 -0.55 10.30
N PRO A 207 -7.60 -1.01 10.66
CA PRO A 207 -7.92 -1.42 12.02
C PRO A 207 -7.09 -2.65 12.44
N ASN A 208 -7.06 -2.95 13.73
CA ASN A 208 -6.48 -4.21 14.22
C ASN A 208 -7.32 -5.42 13.78
N LEU A 209 -6.80 -6.63 13.96
CA LEU A 209 -7.46 -7.86 13.51
C LEU A 209 -8.90 -8.01 14.00
N CYS A 210 -9.20 -7.56 15.22
CA CYS A 210 -10.56 -7.60 15.75
C CYS A 210 -11.46 -6.54 15.10
N ASN A 211 -11.00 -5.30 15.09
CA ASN A 211 -11.77 -4.16 14.60
C ASN A 211 -11.90 -4.14 13.06
N ALA A 212 -10.96 -4.80 12.35
CA ALA A 212 -11.07 -5.03 10.90
C ALA A 212 -12.09 -6.10 10.52
N MET A 213 -12.75 -6.76 11.46
CA MET A 213 -13.66 -7.91 11.27
C MET A 213 -12.96 -9.23 10.92
N HIS A 214 -11.62 -9.30 10.96
CA HIS A 214 -10.88 -10.52 10.70
C HIS A 214 -11.18 -11.58 11.78
N ASP A 215 -10.90 -11.26 13.04
CA ASP A 215 -11.05 -12.16 14.18
C ASP A 215 -12.36 -11.95 14.96
N CYS A 216 -13.06 -10.83 14.74
CA CYS A 216 -14.26 -10.46 15.47
C CYS A 216 -15.47 -10.27 14.55
N SER A 217 -16.61 -9.93 15.15
CA SER A 217 -17.89 -9.82 14.44
C SER A 217 -17.96 -8.58 13.53
N VAL A 218 -18.88 -8.61 12.57
CA VAL A 218 -19.26 -7.45 11.76
C VAL A 218 -19.66 -6.27 12.64
N SER A 219 -20.43 -6.49 13.71
CA SER A 219 -20.85 -5.41 14.61
C SER A 219 -19.69 -4.75 15.36
N THR A 220 -18.61 -5.49 15.64
CA THR A 220 -17.39 -4.93 16.24
C THR A 220 -16.74 -3.93 15.28
N GLY A 221 -16.50 -4.35 14.04
CA GLY A 221 -15.88 -3.47 13.04
C GLY A 221 -16.77 -2.33 12.60
N ASP A 222 -18.09 -2.52 12.52
CA ASP A 222 -19.05 -1.45 12.24
C ASP A 222 -19.04 -0.38 13.33
N GLY A 223 -18.97 -0.82 14.61
CA GLY A 223 -18.83 0.09 15.74
C GLY A 223 -17.53 0.90 15.70
N TRP A 224 -16.42 0.24 15.35
CA TRP A 224 -15.13 0.90 15.15
C TRP A 224 -15.19 1.91 14.00
N ALA A 225 -15.75 1.51 12.86
CA ALA A 225 -15.92 2.38 11.70
C ALA A 225 -16.75 3.63 12.05
N ARG A 226 -17.85 3.45 12.79
CA ARG A 226 -18.64 4.57 13.28
C ARG A 226 -17.85 5.52 14.18
N ALA A 227 -17.10 4.97 15.12
CA ALA A 227 -16.37 5.77 16.10
C ALA A 227 -15.23 6.60 15.45
N HIS A 228 -14.56 6.05 14.44
CA HIS A 228 -13.33 6.60 13.91
C HIS A 228 -13.45 7.21 12.51
N LEU A 229 -14.36 6.73 11.67
CA LEU A 229 -14.51 7.24 10.31
C LEU A 229 -15.63 8.27 10.16
N ASP A 230 -16.70 8.18 10.94
CA ASP A 230 -17.83 9.13 10.84
C ASP A 230 -17.43 10.58 11.19
N PRO A 231 -16.60 10.86 12.20
CA PRO A 231 -16.12 12.23 12.45
C PRO A 231 -15.34 12.81 11.27
N TYR A 232 -14.46 12.01 10.66
CA TYR A 232 -13.75 12.42 9.45
C TYR A 232 -14.72 12.66 8.28
N LEU A 233 -15.65 11.75 8.03
CA LEU A 233 -16.60 11.89 6.92
C LEU A 233 -17.44 13.16 7.05
N ARG A 234 -17.94 13.48 8.26
CA ARG A 234 -18.71 14.72 8.49
C ARG A 234 -17.91 15.97 8.16
N TRP A 235 -16.62 15.95 8.46
CA TRP A 235 -15.70 17.03 8.08
C TRP A 235 -15.44 17.03 6.56
N ALA A 236 -15.18 15.87 5.98
CA ALA A 236 -14.78 15.70 4.58
C ALA A 236 -15.84 16.22 3.59
N VAL A 237 -17.16 16.06 3.89
CA VAL A 237 -18.24 16.52 3.01
C VAL A 237 -18.26 18.04 2.76
N THR A 238 -17.62 18.82 3.65
CA THR A 238 -17.52 20.29 3.54
C THR A 238 -16.10 20.79 3.27
N HIS A 239 -15.11 19.90 3.18
CA HIS A 239 -13.68 20.24 3.09
C HIS A 239 -12.96 19.53 1.94
N ASN A 240 -13.55 19.53 0.75
CA ASN A 240 -12.94 18.97 -0.46
C ASN A 240 -12.14 17.66 -0.25
N SER A 241 -12.71 16.75 0.55
CA SER A 241 -12.04 15.53 0.98
C SER A 241 -12.92 14.30 0.81
N LEU A 242 -12.29 13.12 0.78
CA LEU A 242 -12.90 11.86 0.39
C LEU A 242 -12.59 10.76 1.40
N LEU A 243 -13.59 9.98 1.75
CA LEU A 243 -13.47 8.69 2.43
C LEU A 243 -13.78 7.57 1.45
N VAL A 244 -12.90 6.59 1.34
CA VAL A 244 -13.14 5.30 0.68
C VAL A 244 -13.09 4.22 1.75
N VAL A 245 -14.14 3.39 1.85
CA VAL A 245 -14.15 2.19 2.69
C VAL A 245 -14.23 0.99 1.75
N THR A 246 -13.30 0.06 1.90
CA THR A 246 -13.26 -1.19 1.13
C THR A 246 -12.90 -2.37 2.02
N PHE A 247 -13.10 -3.57 1.50
CA PHE A 247 -12.61 -4.81 2.08
C PHE A 247 -11.49 -5.35 1.19
N ASP A 248 -10.58 -6.12 1.75
CA ASP A 248 -9.49 -6.75 1.00
C ASP A 248 -9.99 -7.89 0.11
N GLU A 249 -10.75 -8.80 0.69
CA GLU A 249 -11.34 -9.98 0.08
C GLU A 249 -12.64 -10.36 0.80
N ASN A 250 -13.41 -11.30 0.23
CA ASN A 250 -14.55 -11.86 0.93
C ASN A 250 -14.13 -13.04 1.84
N ASP A 251 -15.10 -13.76 2.39
CA ASP A 251 -14.91 -14.90 3.29
C ASP A 251 -14.65 -16.23 2.56
N GLY A 252 -14.06 -16.21 1.36
CA GLY A 252 -13.75 -17.38 0.54
C GLY A 252 -14.88 -17.84 -0.38
N ARG A 253 -15.98 -17.10 -0.48
CA ARG A 253 -17.09 -17.42 -1.41
C ARG A 253 -16.69 -17.14 -2.86
N ALA A 254 -17.33 -17.87 -3.75
CA ALA A 254 -17.15 -17.70 -5.19
C ALA A 254 -17.37 -16.25 -5.64
N GLY A 255 -16.48 -15.77 -6.51
CA GLY A 255 -16.57 -14.44 -7.10
C GLY A 255 -15.95 -13.32 -6.28
N ASN A 256 -15.49 -13.57 -5.06
CA ASN A 256 -14.73 -12.65 -4.21
C ASN A 256 -15.35 -11.24 -4.14
N ARG A 257 -16.68 -11.16 -3.97
CA ARG A 257 -17.41 -9.89 -3.97
C ARG A 257 -17.29 -9.19 -2.63
N ILE A 258 -16.89 -7.91 -2.67
CA ILE A 258 -16.65 -7.09 -1.48
C ILE A 258 -17.45 -5.80 -1.52
N LEU A 259 -17.69 -5.19 -0.35
CA LEU A 259 -18.18 -3.82 -0.28
C LEU A 259 -17.04 -2.85 -0.61
N THR A 260 -17.31 -1.89 -1.49
CA THR A 260 -16.54 -0.66 -1.64
C THR A 260 -17.52 0.51 -1.72
N VAL A 261 -17.29 1.52 -0.91
CA VAL A 261 -18.10 2.74 -0.88
C VAL A 261 -17.21 3.97 -0.75
N ALA A 262 -17.51 5.00 -1.52
CA ALA A 262 -16.86 6.31 -1.41
C ALA A 262 -17.86 7.36 -0.95
N ALA A 263 -17.46 8.26 -0.07
CA ALA A 263 -18.29 9.34 0.43
C ALA A 263 -17.43 10.56 0.78
N GLY A 264 -17.98 11.76 0.70
CA GLY A 264 -17.26 12.99 0.98
C GLY A 264 -17.72 14.15 0.09
N ALA A 265 -16.90 15.18 -0.01
CA ALA A 265 -17.19 16.30 -0.89
C ALA A 265 -17.28 15.84 -2.35
N ARG A 266 -18.23 16.37 -3.10
CA ARG A 266 -18.45 16.08 -4.53
C ARG A 266 -18.72 14.62 -4.89
N VAL A 267 -18.96 13.74 -3.93
CA VAL A 267 -19.42 12.38 -4.18
C VAL A 267 -20.93 12.40 -4.38
N THR A 268 -21.39 11.88 -5.51
CA THR A 268 -22.83 11.70 -5.75
C THR A 268 -23.27 10.37 -5.15
N PRO A 269 -24.16 10.37 -4.15
CA PRO A 269 -24.70 9.12 -3.63
C PRO A 269 -25.41 8.30 -4.72
N GLY A 270 -25.22 6.99 -4.70
CA GLY A 270 -25.85 6.10 -5.68
C GLY A 270 -25.09 4.78 -5.83
N HIS A 271 -25.53 3.99 -6.79
CA HIS A 271 -24.92 2.70 -7.12
C HIS A 271 -24.13 2.82 -8.41
N ILE A 272 -22.92 2.25 -8.41
CA ILE A 272 -22.05 2.12 -9.57
C ILE A 272 -21.87 0.63 -9.82
N ASP A 273 -22.48 0.13 -10.89
CA ASP A 273 -22.48 -1.30 -11.24
C ASP A 273 -21.32 -1.72 -12.13
N GLU A 274 -20.48 -0.77 -12.53
CA GLU A 274 -19.28 -1.07 -13.29
C GLU A 274 -18.35 -2.02 -12.52
N PRO A 275 -17.75 -3.02 -13.18
CA PRO A 275 -16.76 -3.88 -12.53
C PRO A 275 -15.65 -3.07 -11.89
N ALA A 276 -15.39 -3.33 -10.62
CA ALA A 276 -14.33 -2.69 -9.86
C ALA A 276 -13.49 -3.73 -9.11
N ASP A 277 -12.23 -3.39 -8.92
CA ASP A 277 -11.26 -4.18 -8.15
C ASP A 277 -10.24 -3.23 -7.48
N HIS A 278 -9.30 -3.78 -6.73
CA HIS A 278 -8.27 -2.99 -6.07
C HIS A 278 -7.40 -2.19 -7.03
N TYR A 279 -7.14 -2.71 -8.23
CA TYR A 279 -6.39 -2.01 -9.27
C TYR A 279 -7.16 -0.78 -9.77
N ARG A 280 -8.48 -0.90 -9.90
CA ARG A 280 -9.33 0.22 -10.34
C ARG A 280 -9.47 1.30 -9.27
N ILE A 281 -9.51 0.92 -7.99
CA ILE A 281 -9.47 1.86 -6.87
C ILE A 281 -8.13 2.62 -6.87
N LEU A 282 -7.01 1.90 -7.01
CA LEU A 282 -5.68 2.51 -7.14
C LEU A 282 -5.63 3.47 -8.34
N ARG A 283 -6.08 3.02 -9.52
CA ARG A 283 -6.12 3.85 -10.73
C ARG A 283 -6.90 5.13 -10.53
N THR A 284 -7.99 5.06 -9.77
CA THR A 284 -8.80 6.23 -9.45
C THR A 284 -8.03 7.24 -8.58
N ILE A 285 -7.32 6.76 -7.55
CA ILE A 285 -6.48 7.61 -6.71
C ILE A 285 -5.35 8.24 -7.54
N GLU A 286 -4.67 7.45 -8.37
CA GLU A 286 -3.63 7.95 -9.27
C GLU A 286 -4.15 9.05 -10.20
N ASN A 287 -5.32 8.84 -10.79
CA ASN A 287 -5.95 9.82 -11.69
C ASN A 287 -6.29 11.14 -10.98
N LEU A 288 -6.78 11.08 -9.71
CA LEU A 288 -7.07 12.27 -8.90
C LEU A 288 -5.85 13.17 -8.73
N TYR A 289 -4.67 12.57 -8.61
CA TYR A 289 -3.42 13.28 -8.36
C TYR A 289 -2.49 13.35 -9.56
N GLN A 290 -2.98 12.96 -10.76
CA GLN A 290 -2.23 12.97 -12.03
C GLN A 290 -0.95 12.14 -11.95
N LEU A 291 -1.00 11.04 -11.22
CA LEU A 291 0.12 10.10 -11.09
C LEU A 291 0.11 9.09 -12.25
N PRO A 292 1.28 8.60 -12.68
CA PRO A 292 1.36 7.49 -13.64
C PRO A 292 0.66 6.24 -13.08
N ALA A 293 0.03 5.46 -13.95
CA ALA A 293 -0.59 4.21 -13.51
C ALA A 293 0.47 3.15 -13.14
N LEU A 294 0.24 2.41 -12.05
CA LEU A 294 1.09 1.34 -11.56
C LEU A 294 0.58 -0.03 -12.01
N GLY A 295 1.48 -0.84 -12.54
CA GLY A 295 1.21 -2.26 -12.84
C GLY A 295 -0.14 -2.48 -13.53
N GLU A 296 -0.96 -3.40 -13.03
CA GLU A 296 -2.28 -3.73 -13.56
C GLU A 296 -3.31 -2.58 -13.47
N ALA A 297 -3.03 -1.54 -12.68
CA ALA A 297 -3.87 -0.33 -12.67
C ALA A 297 -3.81 0.41 -14.01
N ALA A 298 -2.74 0.22 -14.81
CA ALA A 298 -2.62 0.81 -16.16
C ALA A 298 -3.70 0.28 -17.12
N ASP A 299 -4.19 -0.93 -16.90
CA ASP A 299 -5.22 -1.58 -17.71
C ASP A 299 -6.64 -1.27 -17.21
N ARG A 300 -6.78 -0.37 -16.25
CA ARG A 300 -8.06 0.06 -15.67
C ARG A 300 -8.37 1.50 -16.00
N SER A 301 -9.63 1.76 -16.33
CA SER A 301 -10.15 3.13 -16.34
C SER A 301 -10.44 3.59 -14.92
N PRO A 302 -10.21 4.88 -14.58
CA PRO A 302 -10.66 5.42 -13.30
C PRO A 302 -12.18 5.25 -13.15
N LEU A 303 -12.69 5.22 -11.93
CA LEU A 303 -14.11 5.18 -11.65
C LEU A 303 -14.75 6.52 -12.10
N ALA A 304 -15.52 6.45 -13.18
CA ALA A 304 -16.31 7.57 -13.65
C ALA A 304 -17.60 7.70 -12.80
N GLY A 305 -18.10 8.94 -12.64
CA GLY A 305 -19.35 9.18 -11.90
C GLY A 305 -19.26 9.05 -10.38
N LEU A 306 -18.09 8.85 -9.83
CA LEU A 306 -17.90 8.79 -8.38
C LEU A 306 -18.08 10.18 -7.74
N TRP A 307 -17.78 11.23 -8.47
CA TRP A 307 -17.88 12.65 -8.10
C TRP A 307 -18.19 13.54 -9.30
N ASN A 308 -18.80 14.67 -9.02
CA ASN A 308 -19.12 15.73 -9.97
C ASN A 308 -18.10 16.88 -9.94
#